data_a4ebff990dc4e830d20f406c20fe1d2d
#
_entry.id   a4ebff990dc4e830d20f406c20fe1d2d
#
_cell.length_a   1.000
_cell.length_b   1.000
_cell.length_c   1.000
_cell.angle_alpha   90.00
_cell.angle_beta   90.00
_cell.angle_gamma   90.00
#
_symmetry.space_group_name_H-M   'P 1'
#
loop_
_entity.id
_entity.type
_entity.pdbx_description
1 polymer ?
#
loop_
_entity_poly.entity_id
_entity_poly.type
_entity_poly.pdbx_seq_one_letter_code
_entity_poly.pdbx_strand_id
1 'polypeptide(L)'
;MITVSNLAIQFGKKPLFQDVNLKFTPGNCYGVIGANGAGKSTMLRLISGDLASTKGSVTLGPGERLSVLKQNHYDYEESTVLNAVLMGHIELWNIIQEKDTLYAKADFSDKDGMRAAELEERFAEMDGWNAESDAAMLLSGLGIKEDYHHRLMKELGGKEKVRVLLAQALFGKPDNLLLDEPTNDLDLDTVMWLENYLGNYENTVLVVSHDRHFLDAVSTHTVDIDFGKVQLFAGNYSFWYHSSQLALRQQQNQNKKAEEKKKELLEFIARFSANVAKSKQTTSRKKMIEKLNIEDIQPSTRKYPGIIFMPDREPGNRILEVKGLTKSINGEVLFKNLDFNIEKDDKVIFLSRDPRAMTALFEIITGHEKPDAGTYFWGQTITNAYLPMDNSDFFNSDLNLVDWLGQFSSDTSENYIRGYLGKMLFSGEEIYKKTTVLSGGEKMRCMISRMMLRNANVLVLDTPTNHLDLESIQAFNNTLTNFKGNVLMSSHDHEFIQTIASRVIELAPKGMIDKITEYDEYIANEELKDRRNKIY
;
A
#
# COMPACT_ATOMS: atom_id res chain seq x y z
N MET A 1 20.58 16.20 -1.40
CA MET A 1 21.05 15.25 -0.35
C MET A 1 20.43 15.61 0.99
N ILE A 2 19.81 14.66 1.68
CA ILE A 2 19.19 14.88 3.00
C ILE A 2 20.08 14.25 4.06
N THR A 3 20.40 15.00 5.12
CA THR A 3 21.16 14.49 6.26
C THR A 3 20.30 14.58 7.53
N VAL A 4 20.12 13.45 8.19
CA VAL A 4 19.38 13.30 9.44
C VAL A 4 20.39 13.01 10.55
N SER A 5 20.41 13.85 11.60
CA SER A 5 21.39 13.76 12.68
C SER A 5 20.71 13.67 14.03
N ASN A 6 20.93 12.57 14.76
CA ASN A 6 20.41 12.29 16.10
C ASN A 6 18.90 12.56 16.26
N LEU A 7 18.15 12.29 15.18
CA LEU A 7 16.72 12.58 15.14
C LEU A 7 15.95 11.68 16.12
N ALA A 8 15.07 12.30 16.90
CA ALA A 8 14.15 11.61 17.78
C ALA A 8 12.80 12.33 17.81
N ILE A 9 11.74 11.55 17.88
CA ILE A 9 10.38 12.03 18.06
C ILE A 9 9.67 11.23 19.15
N GLN A 10 8.96 11.92 20.03
CA GLN A 10 8.23 11.33 21.13
C GLN A 10 6.82 11.90 21.20
N PHE A 11 5.83 11.03 21.28
CA PHE A 11 4.45 11.35 21.57
C PHE A 11 4.06 10.75 22.93
N GLY A 12 3.81 11.62 23.92
CA GLY A 12 3.54 11.18 25.29
C GLY A 12 4.78 10.63 26.00
N LYS A 13 4.69 9.43 26.60
CA LYS A 13 5.76 8.85 27.42
C LYS A 13 6.75 7.95 26.67
N LYS A 14 6.41 7.48 25.48
CA LYS A 14 7.27 6.57 24.70
C LYS A 14 7.79 7.27 23.45
N PRO A 15 9.09 7.17 23.14
CA PRO A 15 9.62 7.62 21.86
C PRO A 15 9.06 6.73 20.74
N LEU A 16 8.74 7.36 19.60
CA LEU A 16 8.38 6.63 18.37
C LEU A 16 9.64 6.02 17.75
N PHE A 17 10.68 6.83 17.64
CA PHE A 17 12.06 6.41 17.34
C PHE A 17 13.05 7.43 17.90
N GLN A 18 14.31 6.98 18.07
CA GLN A 18 15.36 7.81 18.66
C GLN A 18 16.73 7.46 18.06
N ASP A 19 17.66 8.39 18.21
CA ASP A 19 19.08 8.26 17.79
C ASP A 19 19.23 7.92 16.30
N VAL A 20 18.33 8.47 15.45
CA VAL A 20 18.34 8.23 14.01
C VAL A 20 19.40 9.08 13.33
N ASN A 21 20.34 8.40 12.67
CA ASN A 21 21.39 9.02 11.87
C ASN A 21 21.38 8.40 10.48
N LEU A 22 20.95 9.17 9.47
CA LEU A 22 20.78 8.71 8.10
C LEU A 22 21.27 9.76 7.11
N LYS A 23 21.71 9.30 5.96
CA LYS A 23 22.09 10.15 4.86
C LYS A 23 21.46 9.62 3.57
N PHE A 24 20.65 10.45 2.93
CA PHE A 24 20.00 10.13 1.65
C PHE A 24 20.72 10.89 0.54
N THR A 25 21.18 10.17 -0.47
CA THR A 25 22.03 10.70 -1.55
C THR A 25 21.28 10.69 -2.87
N PRO A 26 21.58 11.63 -3.79
CA PRO A 26 21.01 11.66 -5.14
C PRO A 26 21.22 10.33 -5.89
N GLY A 27 20.37 10.06 -6.87
CA GLY A 27 20.40 8.85 -7.67
C GLY A 27 19.89 7.61 -6.94
N ASN A 28 19.23 7.77 -5.79
CA ASN A 28 18.70 6.66 -5.02
C ASN A 28 17.24 6.88 -4.63
N CYS A 29 16.47 5.81 -4.70
CA CYS A 29 15.12 5.72 -4.18
C CYS A 29 15.12 4.88 -2.89
N TYR A 30 14.61 5.47 -1.82
CA TYR A 30 14.56 4.89 -0.48
C TYR A 30 13.12 4.48 -0.14
N GLY A 31 12.84 3.16 -0.16
CA GLY A 31 11.56 2.62 0.29
C GLY A 31 11.50 2.60 1.81
N VAL A 32 10.59 3.38 2.40
CA VAL A 32 10.41 3.45 3.86
C VAL A 32 9.33 2.47 4.29
N ILE A 33 9.72 1.50 5.09
CA ILE A 33 8.86 0.41 5.56
C ILE A 33 8.77 0.33 7.08
N GLY A 34 7.76 -0.32 7.58
CA GLY A 34 7.53 -0.51 9.02
C GLY A 34 6.06 -0.81 9.29
N ALA A 35 5.76 -1.38 10.46
CA ALA A 35 4.40 -1.67 10.88
C ALA A 35 3.51 -0.42 10.88
N ASN A 36 2.18 -0.60 10.85
CA ASN A 36 1.26 0.53 11.02
C ASN A 36 1.49 1.19 12.39
N GLY A 37 1.62 2.53 12.38
CA GLY A 37 1.96 3.29 13.58
C GLY A 37 3.44 3.30 13.94
N ALA A 38 4.34 2.67 13.17
CA ALA A 38 5.79 2.71 13.41
C ALA A 38 6.41 4.10 13.19
N GLY A 39 5.71 4.99 12.47
CA GLY A 39 6.14 6.37 12.25
C GLY A 39 6.63 6.68 10.85
N LYS A 40 6.23 5.91 9.82
CA LYS A 40 6.60 6.14 8.41
C LYS A 40 6.26 7.57 7.95
N SER A 41 4.98 7.93 7.95
CA SER A 41 4.51 9.28 7.58
C SER A 41 5.05 10.37 8.53
N THR A 42 5.25 10.03 9.82
CA THR A 42 5.88 10.94 10.78
C THR A 42 7.32 11.26 10.39
N MET A 43 8.07 10.27 9.91
CA MET A 43 9.44 10.47 9.42
C MET A 43 9.47 11.38 8.19
N LEU A 44 8.56 11.18 7.22
CA LEU A 44 8.46 12.09 6.07
C LEU A 44 8.13 13.52 6.50
N ARG A 45 7.19 13.70 7.46
CA ARG A 45 6.82 15.03 8.00
C ARG A 45 7.93 15.70 8.81
N LEU A 46 8.82 14.92 9.45
CA LEU A 46 10.03 15.47 10.08
C LEU A 46 11.05 15.92 9.05
N ILE A 47 11.19 15.17 7.95
CA ILE A 47 12.10 15.49 6.85
C ILE A 47 11.58 16.70 6.06
N SER A 48 10.26 16.82 5.85
CA SER A 48 9.65 17.98 5.18
C SER A 48 9.71 19.28 6.01
N GLY A 49 9.90 19.14 7.33
CA GLY A 49 9.81 20.28 8.25
C GLY A 49 8.40 20.61 8.71
N ASP A 50 7.37 19.85 8.29
CA ASP A 50 5.97 20.03 8.74
C ASP A 50 5.76 19.62 10.21
N LEU A 51 6.73 18.90 10.77
CA LEU A 51 6.72 18.47 12.16
C LEU A 51 8.08 18.75 12.79
N ALA A 52 8.07 19.39 13.95
CA ALA A 52 9.29 19.63 14.72
C ALA A 52 9.75 18.36 15.43
N SER A 53 11.05 18.06 15.37
CA SER A 53 11.65 16.95 16.10
C SER A 53 11.76 17.25 17.60
N THR A 54 11.72 16.19 18.42
CA THR A 54 12.01 16.35 19.88
C THR A 54 13.51 16.56 20.12
N LYS A 55 14.36 15.91 19.32
CA LYS A 55 15.83 16.07 19.33
C LYS A 55 16.36 15.88 17.92
N GLY A 56 17.57 16.40 17.69
CA GLY A 56 18.27 16.27 16.42
C GLY A 56 17.82 17.27 15.37
N SER A 57 18.32 17.10 14.16
CA SER A 57 18.03 17.99 13.03
C SER A 57 18.01 17.24 11.72
N VAL A 58 17.29 17.81 10.76
CA VAL A 58 17.29 17.42 9.36
C VAL A 58 17.85 18.61 8.57
N THR A 59 18.80 18.36 7.68
CA THR A 59 19.41 19.38 6.82
C THR A 59 19.39 18.94 5.37
N LEU A 60 19.03 19.86 4.49
CA LEU A 60 19.10 19.71 3.03
C LEU A 60 20.41 20.30 2.52
N GLY A 61 20.86 19.85 1.36
CA GLY A 61 21.97 20.49 0.66
C GLY A 61 21.65 21.95 0.30
N PRO A 62 22.66 22.83 0.24
CA PRO A 62 22.43 24.25 -0.09
C PRO A 62 21.78 24.41 -1.46
N GLY A 63 20.68 25.16 -1.52
CA GLY A 63 19.94 25.43 -2.76
C GLY A 63 19.10 24.26 -3.29
N GLU A 64 19.07 23.13 -2.60
CA GLU A 64 18.26 21.98 -2.99
C GLU A 64 16.78 22.18 -2.71
N ARG A 65 15.96 21.84 -3.68
CA ARG A 65 14.50 21.89 -3.59
C ARG A 65 13.94 20.58 -3.04
N LEU A 66 13.04 20.70 -2.08
CA LEU A 66 12.26 19.60 -1.53
C LEU A 66 10.82 19.69 -2.02
N SER A 67 10.29 18.58 -2.52
CA SER A 67 8.87 18.44 -2.88
C SER A 67 8.26 17.29 -2.10
N VAL A 68 7.00 17.48 -1.69
CA VAL A 68 6.25 16.53 -0.88
C VAL A 68 4.89 16.28 -1.53
N LEU A 69 4.50 15.02 -1.66
CA LEU A 69 3.14 14.67 -2.09
C LEU A 69 2.14 15.11 -1.01
N LYS A 70 1.34 16.12 -1.33
CA LYS A 70 0.31 16.65 -0.44
C LYS A 70 -0.94 15.78 -0.52
N GLN A 71 -1.59 15.60 0.62
CA GLN A 71 -2.87 14.85 0.70
C GLN A 71 -4.08 15.78 0.68
N ASN A 72 -3.88 17.10 0.92
CA ASN A 72 -4.95 18.09 0.91
C ASN A 72 -5.09 18.74 -0.47
N HIS A 73 -6.17 18.42 -1.20
CA HIS A 73 -6.47 19.00 -2.51
C HIS A 73 -7.34 20.26 -2.45
N TYR A 74 -7.91 20.59 -1.29
CA TYR A 74 -8.82 21.74 -1.15
C TYR A 74 -8.12 23.10 -1.38
N ASP A 75 -6.81 23.16 -1.18
CA ASP A 75 -6.03 24.39 -1.35
C ASP A 75 -5.94 24.84 -2.83
N TYR A 76 -6.31 23.98 -3.78
CA TYR A 76 -6.15 24.20 -5.22
C TYR A 76 -7.48 24.22 -5.98
N GLU A 77 -8.63 24.17 -5.33
CA GLU A 77 -9.95 24.00 -5.98
C GLU A 77 -10.30 25.10 -6.99
N GLU A 78 -9.84 26.33 -6.75
CA GLU A 78 -10.07 27.48 -7.64
C GLU A 78 -9.00 27.64 -8.72
N SER A 79 -7.98 26.78 -8.75
CA SER A 79 -6.95 26.79 -9.78
C SER A 79 -7.31 25.83 -10.92
N THR A 80 -6.79 26.12 -12.13
CA THR A 80 -6.85 25.12 -13.21
C THR A 80 -5.92 23.95 -12.88
N VAL A 81 -6.21 22.80 -13.46
CA VAL A 81 -5.41 21.56 -13.27
C VAL A 81 -3.94 21.81 -13.63
N LEU A 82 -3.68 22.47 -14.78
CA LEU A 82 -2.33 22.79 -15.21
C LEU A 82 -1.62 23.73 -14.23
N ASN A 83 -2.30 24.80 -13.79
CA ASN A 83 -1.74 25.73 -12.81
C ASN A 83 -1.46 25.06 -11.46
N ALA A 84 -2.32 24.14 -11.02
CA ALA A 84 -2.09 23.37 -9.80
C ALA A 84 -0.78 22.57 -9.88
N VAL A 85 -0.42 22.01 -11.03
CA VAL A 85 0.88 21.34 -11.24
C VAL A 85 2.02 22.34 -11.23
N LEU A 86 1.93 23.47 -11.94
CA LEU A 86 2.97 24.51 -11.97
C LEU A 86 3.29 25.08 -10.58
N MET A 87 2.29 25.16 -9.69
CA MET A 87 2.46 25.56 -8.27
C MET A 87 3.34 24.59 -7.48
N GLY A 88 3.65 23.41 -8.01
CA GLY A 88 4.65 22.49 -7.42
C GLY A 88 6.07 23.04 -7.41
N HIS A 89 6.39 24.01 -8.29
CA HIS A 89 7.62 24.77 -8.27
C HIS A 89 7.34 26.23 -7.91
N ILE A 90 7.28 26.53 -6.62
CA ILE A 90 6.77 27.79 -6.08
C ILE A 90 7.54 29.02 -6.63
N GLU A 91 8.86 28.90 -6.80
CA GLU A 91 9.69 29.99 -7.31
C GLU A 91 9.37 30.29 -8.79
N LEU A 92 9.30 29.26 -9.61
CA LEU A 92 8.91 29.40 -11.03
C LEU A 92 7.48 29.95 -11.16
N TRP A 93 6.54 29.44 -10.33
CA TRP A 93 5.17 29.95 -10.31
C TRP A 93 5.10 31.44 -9.97
N ASN A 94 5.85 31.87 -8.96
CA ASN A 94 5.88 33.28 -8.57
C ASN A 94 6.45 34.16 -9.70
N ILE A 95 7.47 33.69 -10.41
CA ILE A 95 8.04 34.38 -11.58
C ILE A 95 6.98 34.50 -12.68
N ILE A 96 6.25 33.43 -13.00
CA ILE A 96 5.15 33.45 -13.98
C ILE A 96 4.12 34.51 -13.60
N GLN A 97 3.63 34.49 -12.35
CA GLN A 97 2.62 35.43 -11.88
C GLN A 97 3.11 36.88 -11.87
N GLU A 98 4.38 37.10 -11.48
CA GLU A 98 4.98 38.45 -11.50
C GLU A 98 5.15 38.95 -12.94
N LYS A 99 5.59 38.11 -13.87
CA LYS A 99 5.68 38.44 -15.31
C LYS A 99 4.32 38.81 -15.87
N ASP A 100 3.29 38.00 -15.66
CA ASP A 100 1.93 38.23 -16.14
C ASP A 100 1.39 39.56 -15.61
N THR A 101 1.58 39.83 -14.33
CA THR A 101 1.16 41.06 -13.67
C THR A 101 1.91 42.27 -14.24
N LEU A 102 3.21 42.11 -14.50
CA LEU A 102 4.09 43.17 -14.99
C LEU A 102 3.73 43.54 -16.43
N TYR A 103 3.55 42.54 -17.30
CA TYR A 103 3.18 42.78 -18.71
C TYR A 103 1.73 43.24 -18.90
N ALA A 104 0.86 43.01 -17.93
CA ALA A 104 -0.53 43.51 -17.95
C ALA A 104 -0.64 45.01 -17.55
N LYS A 105 0.45 45.65 -17.10
CA LYS A 105 0.41 47.07 -16.72
C LYS A 105 0.20 47.98 -17.93
N ALA A 106 -0.74 48.91 -17.81
CA ALA A 106 -0.97 49.94 -18.84
C ALA A 106 0.20 50.96 -18.91
N ASP A 107 0.83 51.26 -17.74
CA ASP A 107 1.94 52.19 -17.60
C ASP A 107 3.22 51.42 -17.38
N PHE A 108 3.81 50.84 -18.43
CA PHE A 108 5.04 50.10 -18.37
C PHE A 108 6.25 51.06 -18.33
N SER A 109 6.94 51.12 -17.20
CA SER A 109 8.05 52.02 -16.96
C SER A 109 9.42 51.36 -17.28
N ASP A 110 10.50 52.17 -17.39
CA ASP A 110 11.87 51.65 -17.56
C ASP A 110 12.28 50.69 -16.41
N LYS A 111 11.78 50.96 -15.19
CA LYS A 111 12.00 50.06 -14.06
C LYS A 111 11.32 48.70 -14.23
N ASP A 112 10.11 48.72 -14.79
CA ASP A 112 9.36 47.50 -15.12
C ASP A 112 10.10 46.71 -16.20
N GLY A 113 10.71 47.40 -17.18
CA GLY A 113 11.54 46.80 -18.22
C GLY A 113 12.79 46.10 -17.64
N MET A 114 13.48 46.75 -16.70
CA MET A 114 14.64 46.11 -16.02
C MET A 114 14.20 44.89 -15.19
N ARG A 115 13.05 44.98 -14.47
CA ARG A 115 12.54 43.87 -13.71
C ARG A 115 12.07 42.72 -14.60
N ALA A 116 11.45 43.01 -15.74
CA ALA A 116 11.05 42.02 -16.72
C ALA A 116 12.27 41.25 -17.26
N ALA A 117 13.36 41.94 -17.57
CA ALA A 117 14.60 41.30 -18.05
C ALA A 117 15.20 40.35 -16.99
N GLU A 118 15.24 40.76 -15.72
CA GLU A 118 15.68 39.92 -14.61
C GLU A 118 14.79 38.67 -14.43
N LEU A 119 13.48 38.84 -14.54
CA LEU A 119 12.53 37.73 -14.45
C LEU A 119 12.64 36.77 -15.65
N GLU A 120 12.91 37.28 -16.86
CA GLU A 120 13.14 36.45 -18.05
C GLU A 120 14.44 35.61 -17.92
N GLU A 121 15.51 36.19 -17.38
CA GLU A 121 16.74 35.46 -17.11
C GLU A 121 16.49 34.30 -16.13
N ARG A 122 15.88 34.59 -14.99
CA ARG A 122 15.55 33.55 -13.98
C ARG A 122 14.56 32.51 -14.51
N PHE A 123 13.56 32.93 -15.30
CA PHE A 123 12.59 32.04 -15.94
C PHE A 123 13.28 31.07 -16.91
N ALA A 124 14.26 31.56 -17.70
CA ALA A 124 15.05 30.73 -18.60
C ALA A 124 15.96 29.75 -17.83
N GLU A 125 16.61 30.20 -16.73
CA GLU A 125 17.45 29.35 -15.88
C GLU A 125 16.65 28.18 -15.27
N MET A 126 15.35 28.36 -15.01
CA MET A 126 14.45 27.34 -14.46
C MET A 126 13.73 26.53 -15.53
N ASP A 127 14.17 26.60 -16.80
CA ASP A 127 13.50 25.94 -17.94
C ASP A 127 11.99 26.31 -18.07
N GLY A 128 11.66 27.54 -17.72
CA GLY A 128 10.28 28.03 -17.66
C GLY A 128 9.53 27.95 -18.98
N TRP A 129 10.23 28.00 -20.12
CA TRP A 129 9.63 27.88 -21.46
C TRP A 129 9.00 26.50 -21.72
N ASN A 130 9.50 25.45 -21.08
CA ASN A 130 8.98 24.09 -21.20
C ASN A 130 8.00 23.72 -20.07
N ALA A 131 7.80 24.61 -19.10
CA ALA A 131 7.05 24.32 -17.86
C ALA A 131 5.62 23.80 -18.11
N GLU A 132 4.86 24.41 -19.02
CA GLU A 132 3.50 23.98 -19.35
C GLU A 132 3.50 22.64 -20.08
N SER A 133 4.45 22.41 -20.98
CA SER A 133 4.60 21.15 -21.71
C SER A 133 4.98 20.02 -20.76
N ASP A 134 5.90 20.26 -19.83
CA ASP A 134 6.32 19.28 -18.84
C ASP A 134 5.19 18.95 -17.87
N ALA A 135 4.44 19.95 -17.42
CA ALA A 135 3.25 19.74 -16.60
C ALA A 135 2.19 18.91 -17.34
N ALA A 136 1.95 19.19 -18.62
CA ALA A 136 1.00 18.45 -19.46
C ALA A 136 1.46 16.99 -19.67
N MET A 137 2.78 16.75 -19.87
CA MET A 137 3.33 15.39 -19.96
C MET A 137 3.13 14.59 -18.67
N LEU A 138 3.37 15.19 -17.50
CA LEU A 138 3.14 14.54 -16.22
C LEU A 138 1.65 14.21 -16.02
N LEU A 139 0.76 15.15 -16.32
CA LEU A 139 -0.69 14.94 -16.24
C LEU A 139 -1.13 13.79 -17.15
N SER A 140 -0.69 13.80 -18.42
CA SER A 140 -1.03 12.75 -19.38
C SER A 140 -0.49 11.38 -18.96
N GLY A 141 0.75 11.33 -18.45
CA GLY A 141 1.36 10.11 -17.92
C GLY A 141 0.62 9.54 -16.71
N LEU A 142 0.03 10.40 -15.88
CA LEU A 142 -0.82 10.05 -14.76
C LEU A 142 -2.30 9.84 -15.14
N GLY A 143 -2.60 9.74 -16.45
CA GLY A 143 -3.94 9.41 -16.95
C GLY A 143 -4.95 10.55 -16.90
N ILE A 144 -4.51 11.79 -16.73
CA ILE A 144 -5.37 12.99 -16.83
C ILE A 144 -5.42 13.45 -18.29
N LYS A 145 -6.60 13.38 -18.90
CA LYS A 145 -6.81 13.75 -20.30
C LYS A 145 -6.58 15.24 -20.54
N GLU A 146 -6.11 15.61 -21.73
CA GLU A 146 -5.83 17.01 -22.10
C GLU A 146 -7.04 17.94 -21.92
N ASP A 147 -8.24 17.47 -22.18
CA ASP A 147 -9.50 18.23 -22.00
C ASP A 147 -9.71 18.71 -20.56
N TYR A 148 -9.05 18.07 -19.58
CA TYR A 148 -9.13 18.46 -18.17
C TYR A 148 -8.07 19.47 -17.76
N HIS A 149 -6.98 19.67 -18.52
CA HIS A 149 -5.84 20.50 -18.12
C HIS A 149 -6.25 21.96 -17.83
N HIS A 150 -7.22 22.49 -18.54
CA HIS A 150 -7.71 23.87 -18.38
C HIS A 150 -8.98 23.98 -17.52
N ARG A 151 -9.52 22.85 -17.00
CA ARG A 151 -10.65 22.87 -16.06
C ARG A 151 -10.18 23.21 -14.66
N LEU A 152 -11.12 23.66 -13.82
CA LEU A 152 -10.84 23.90 -12.42
C LEU A 152 -10.71 22.58 -11.65
N MET A 153 -9.81 22.55 -10.67
CA MET A 153 -9.61 21.37 -9.81
C MET A 153 -10.90 20.89 -9.13
N LYS A 154 -11.81 21.80 -8.76
CA LYS A 154 -13.10 21.45 -8.14
C LYS A 154 -14.01 20.61 -9.05
N GLU A 155 -13.82 20.66 -10.37
CA GLU A 155 -14.60 19.91 -11.35
C GLU A 155 -14.14 18.46 -11.51
N LEU A 156 -12.96 18.10 -10.97
CA LEU A 156 -12.40 16.78 -11.01
C LEU A 156 -12.95 15.89 -9.87
N GLY A 157 -13.02 14.59 -10.11
CA GLY A 157 -13.28 13.60 -9.08
C GLY A 157 -12.11 13.47 -8.09
N GLY A 158 -12.37 12.85 -6.94
CA GLY A 158 -11.35 12.70 -5.88
C GLY A 158 -10.08 12.00 -6.35
N LYS A 159 -10.23 10.95 -7.17
CA LYS A 159 -9.09 10.19 -7.71
C LYS A 159 -8.24 11.01 -8.68
N GLU A 160 -8.89 11.77 -9.58
CA GLU A 160 -8.17 12.64 -10.50
C GLU A 160 -7.43 13.76 -9.74
N LYS A 161 -8.03 14.32 -8.69
CA LYS A 161 -7.37 15.32 -7.84
C LYS A 161 -6.07 14.78 -7.22
N VAL A 162 -6.07 13.55 -6.71
CA VAL A 162 -4.86 12.90 -6.16
C VAL A 162 -3.78 12.76 -7.24
N ARG A 163 -4.14 12.36 -8.47
CA ARG A 163 -3.19 12.26 -9.59
C ARG A 163 -2.59 13.62 -9.97
N VAL A 164 -3.39 14.69 -9.92
CA VAL A 164 -2.89 16.06 -10.16
C VAL A 164 -1.90 16.48 -9.06
N LEU A 165 -2.18 16.18 -7.79
CA LEU A 165 -1.23 16.48 -6.71
C LEU A 165 0.06 15.66 -6.82
N LEU A 166 -0.01 14.44 -7.34
CA LEU A 166 1.18 13.64 -7.66
C LEU A 166 1.98 14.30 -8.79
N ALA A 167 1.32 14.75 -9.88
CA ALA A 167 1.98 15.53 -10.94
C ALA A 167 2.64 16.79 -10.38
N GLN A 168 1.96 17.51 -9.48
CA GLN A 168 2.48 18.68 -8.79
C GLN A 168 3.78 18.36 -8.01
N ALA A 169 3.78 17.24 -7.28
CA ALA A 169 4.96 16.83 -6.50
C ALA A 169 6.16 16.48 -7.39
N LEU A 170 5.91 15.86 -8.55
CA LEU A 170 6.94 15.46 -9.53
C LEU A 170 7.45 16.63 -10.37
N PHE A 171 6.68 17.74 -10.45
CA PHE A 171 6.95 18.83 -11.37
C PHE A 171 8.29 19.52 -11.12
N GLY A 172 9.02 19.77 -12.22
CA GLY A 172 10.32 20.44 -12.21
C GLY A 172 11.43 19.57 -11.58
N LYS A 173 11.27 18.26 -11.47
CA LYS A 173 12.28 17.29 -11.00
C LYS A 173 13.01 17.74 -9.72
N PRO A 174 12.31 17.86 -8.57
CA PRO A 174 12.92 18.32 -7.32
C PRO A 174 14.14 17.49 -6.92
N ASP A 175 15.13 18.14 -6.26
CA ASP A 175 16.35 17.46 -5.77
C ASP A 175 16.03 16.40 -4.71
N ASN A 176 14.97 16.62 -3.95
CA ASN A 176 14.49 15.70 -2.93
C ASN A 176 12.98 15.56 -3.04
N LEU A 177 12.50 14.34 -3.23
CA LEU A 177 11.08 14.01 -3.41
C LEU A 177 10.60 13.10 -2.30
N LEU A 178 9.54 13.50 -1.61
CA LEU A 178 8.89 12.70 -0.56
C LEU A 178 7.49 12.28 -1.00
N LEU A 179 7.26 10.98 -1.07
CA LEU A 179 6.00 10.39 -1.49
C LEU A 179 5.43 9.51 -0.37
N ASP A 180 4.25 9.84 0.13
CA ASP A 180 3.51 9.04 1.11
C ASP A 180 2.33 8.36 0.43
N GLU A 181 2.40 7.04 0.25
CA GLU A 181 1.41 6.18 -0.42
C GLU A 181 1.01 6.67 -1.83
N PRO A 182 1.97 6.90 -2.75
CA PRO A 182 1.68 7.48 -4.06
C PRO A 182 0.87 6.57 -4.98
N THR A 183 0.81 5.28 -4.70
CA THR A 183 0.09 4.28 -5.51
C THR A 183 -1.39 4.16 -5.16
N ASN A 184 -1.82 4.77 -4.03
CA ASN A 184 -3.22 4.75 -3.64
C ASN A 184 -4.08 5.46 -4.69
N ASP A 185 -5.24 4.87 -5.00
CA ASP A 185 -6.22 5.38 -5.98
C ASP A 185 -5.72 5.48 -7.44
N LEU A 186 -4.52 4.93 -7.75
CA LEU A 186 -4.03 4.80 -9.11
C LEU A 186 -4.52 3.48 -9.73
N ASP A 187 -4.78 3.51 -11.04
CA ASP A 187 -4.93 2.28 -11.82
C ASP A 187 -3.56 1.72 -12.19
N LEU A 188 -3.56 0.48 -12.64
CA LEU A 188 -2.35 -0.28 -12.91
C LEU A 188 -1.46 0.37 -13.97
N ASP A 189 -2.05 0.90 -15.05
CA ASP A 189 -1.30 1.56 -16.12
C ASP A 189 -0.58 2.81 -15.57
N THR A 190 -1.24 3.55 -14.67
CA THR A 190 -0.66 4.72 -14.00
C THR A 190 0.43 4.33 -13.00
N VAL A 191 0.27 3.23 -12.26
CA VAL A 191 1.33 2.70 -11.35
C VAL A 191 2.55 2.31 -12.17
N MET A 192 2.41 1.56 -13.26
CA MET A 192 3.52 1.18 -14.15
C MET A 192 4.24 2.39 -14.73
N TRP A 193 3.50 3.43 -15.10
CA TRP A 193 4.10 4.68 -15.56
C TRP A 193 4.94 5.34 -14.46
N LEU A 194 4.40 5.39 -13.22
CA LEU A 194 5.10 5.97 -12.07
C LEU A 194 6.36 5.17 -11.71
N GLU A 195 6.31 3.84 -11.77
CA GLU A 195 7.48 2.96 -11.58
C GLU A 195 8.59 3.29 -12.57
N ASN A 196 8.25 3.40 -13.86
CA ASN A 196 9.21 3.76 -14.90
C ASN A 196 9.77 5.17 -14.71
N TYR A 197 8.92 6.12 -14.29
CA TYR A 197 9.35 7.49 -14.04
C TYR A 197 10.34 7.57 -12.86
N LEU A 198 10.01 6.93 -11.73
CA LEU A 198 10.87 6.92 -10.54
C LEU A 198 12.11 6.05 -10.70
N GLY A 199 12.04 4.96 -11.47
CA GLY A 199 13.19 4.11 -11.79
C GLY A 199 14.29 4.86 -12.57
N ASN A 200 13.92 5.91 -13.31
CA ASN A 200 14.85 6.77 -14.06
C ASN A 200 15.11 8.12 -13.36
N TYR A 201 14.70 8.26 -12.09
CA TYR A 201 14.84 9.52 -11.38
C TYR A 201 16.25 9.71 -10.84
N GLU A 202 16.92 10.78 -11.26
CA GLU A 202 18.35 11.02 -10.96
C GLU A 202 18.61 11.63 -9.58
N ASN A 203 17.56 12.15 -8.94
CA ASN A 203 17.66 12.82 -7.64
C ASN A 203 17.28 11.89 -6.48
N THR A 204 17.10 12.44 -5.28
CA THR A 204 16.76 11.66 -4.08
C THR A 204 15.25 11.46 -3.98
N VAL A 205 14.81 10.22 -3.83
CA VAL A 205 13.39 9.88 -3.58
C VAL A 205 13.26 9.14 -2.25
N LEU A 206 12.33 9.54 -1.40
CA LEU A 206 11.86 8.75 -0.26
C LEU A 206 10.39 8.41 -0.50
N VAL A 207 10.07 7.13 -0.50
CA VAL A 207 8.72 6.66 -0.74
C VAL A 207 8.24 5.72 0.38
N VAL A 208 7.06 5.99 0.90
CA VAL A 208 6.30 5.06 1.74
C VAL A 208 5.25 4.42 0.85
N SER A 209 5.19 3.10 0.79
CA SER A 209 4.11 2.38 0.10
C SER A 209 3.83 1.04 0.77
N HIS A 210 2.59 0.58 0.65
CA HIS A 210 2.16 -0.76 0.99
C HIS A 210 2.13 -1.70 -0.23
N ASP A 211 2.46 -1.20 -1.41
CA ASP A 211 2.63 -2.00 -2.62
C ASP A 211 4.05 -2.54 -2.72
N ARG A 212 4.19 -3.88 -2.59
CA ARG A 212 5.49 -4.55 -2.61
C ARG A 212 6.13 -4.53 -3.98
N HIS A 213 5.33 -4.73 -5.04
CA HIS A 213 5.82 -4.69 -6.41
C HIS A 213 6.40 -3.31 -6.73
N PHE A 214 5.65 -2.28 -6.40
CA PHE A 214 6.11 -0.90 -6.56
C PHE A 214 7.41 -0.62 -5.80
N LEU A 215 7.50 -1.03 -4.51
CA LEU A 215 8.73 -0.89 -3.73
C LEU A 215 9.90 -1.65 -4.35
N ASP A 216 9.67 -2.85 -4.89
CA ASP A 216 10.72 -3.63 -5.53
C ASP A 216 11.16 -3.04 -6.87
N ALA A 217 10.24 -2.44 -7.62
CA ALA A 217 10.53 -1.81 -8.91
C ALA A 217 11.33 -0.51 -8.75
N VAL A 218 11.03 0.31 -7.73
CA VAL A 218 11.62 1.67 -7.63
C VAL A 218 12.75 1.78 -6.61
N SER A 219 12.77 0.96 -5.54
CA SER A 219 13.70 1.17 -4.42
C SER A 219 15.09 0.62 -4.69
N THR A 220 16.10 1.45 -4.50
CA THR A 220 17.53 1.06 -4.43
C THR A 220 17.95 0.69 -3.01
N HIS A 221 17.28 1.27 -2.02
CA HIS A 221 17.54 1.08 -0.60
C HIS A 221 16.22 0.94 0.16
N THR A 222 16.27 0.20 1.26
CA THR A 222 15.13 0.03 2.18
C THR A 222 15.44 0.66 3.53
N VAL A 223 14.56 1.56 3.99
CA VAL A 223 14.61 2.17 5.33
C VAL A 223 13.58 1.47 6.21
N ASP A 224 14.08 0.69 7.15
CA ASP A 224 13.25 -0.11 8.06
C ASP A 224 13.04 0.60 9.39
N ILE A 225 11.78 0.84 9.76
CA ILE A 225 11.38 1.40 11.05
C ILE A 225 10.80 0.28 11.91
N ASP A 226 11.61 -0.25 12.83
CA ASP A 226 11.20 -1.30 13.77
C ASP A 226 11.88 -1.11 15.13
N PHE A 227 11.25 -1.57 16.22
CA PHE A 227 11.75 -1.45 17.60
C PHE A 227 12.08 -0.01 18.06
N GLY A 228 11.45 1.02 17.47
CA GLY A 228 11.78 2.42 17.75
C GLY A 228 13.15 2.85 17.20
N LYS A 229 13.71 2.08 16.28
CA LYS A 229 14.94 2.37 15.55
C LYS A 229 14.65 2.50 14.07
N VAL A 230 15.50 3.23 13.37
CA VAL A 230 15.45 3.37 11.93
C VAL A 230 16.78 2.88 11.35
N GLN A 231 16.71 1.90 10.45
CA GLN A 231 17.88 1.28 9.85
C GLN A 231 17.81 1.35 8.33
N LEU A 232 18.96 1.60 7.70
CA LEU A 232 19.09 1.67 6.25
C LEU A 232 19.75 0.38 5.73
N PHE A 233 19.12 -0.23 4.74
CA PHE A 233 19.62 -1.41 4.04
C PHE A 233 19.80 -1.11 2.56
N ALA A 234 20.89 -1.57 1.97
CA ALA A 234 21.05 -1.55 0.53
C ALA A 234 20.23 -2.68 -0.11
N GLY A 235 19.51 -2.36 -1.17
CA GLY A 235 18.61 -3.28 -1.86
C GLY A 235 17.14 -2.93 -1.68
N ASN A 236 16.29 -3.52 -2.53
CA ASN A 236 14.85 -3.34 -2.55
C ASN A 236 14.15 -4.11 -1.41
N TYR A 237 12.81 -4.03 -1.38
CA TYR A 237 11.99 -4.66 -0.34
C TYR A 237 12.18 -6.19 -0.27
N SER A 238 12.17 -6.89 -1.39
CA SER A 238 12.32 -8.34 -1.44
C SER A 238 13.69 -8.79 -0.94
N PHE A 239 14.76 -8.09 -1.32
CA PHE A 239 16.10 -8.36 -0.82
C PHE A 239 16.19 -8.16 0.69
N TRP A 240 15.66 -7.05 1.20
CA TRP A 240 15.58 -6.77 2.63
C TRP A 240 14.79 -7.87 3.36
N TYR A 241 13.61 -8.25 2.84
CA TYR A 241 12.74 -9.26 3.43
C TYR A 241 13.44 -10.61 3.56
N HIS A 242 14.03 -11.12 2.48
CA HIS A 242 14.77 -12.39 2.50
C HIS A 242 15.97 -12.34 3.44
N SER A 243 16.72 -11.26 3.44
CA SER A 243 17.89 -11.07 4.31
C SER A 243 17.49 -11.02 5.79
N SER A 244 16.43 -10.29 6.11
CA SER A 244 15.91 -10.18 7.49
C SER A 244 15.38 -11.52 8.02
N GLN A 245 14.65 -12.28 7.18
CA GLN A 245 14.18 -13.63 7.53
C GLN A 245 15.33 -14.60 7.76
N LEU A 246 16.37 -14.54 6.93
CA LEU A 246 17.56 -15.37 7.10
C LEU A 246 18.30 -15.04 8.39
N ALA A 247 18.51 -13.75 8.67
CA ALA A 247 19.15 -13.29 9.90
C ALA A 247 18.38 -13.74 11.16
N LEU A 248 17.05 -13.60 11.14
CA LEU A 248 16.18 -14.05 12.23
C LEU A 248 16.30 -15.57 12.47
N ARG A 249 16.24 -16.37 11.41
CA ARG A 249 16.41 -17.83 11.50
C ARG A 249 17.79 -18.21 12.06
N GLN A 250 18.85 -17.52 11.62
CA GLN A 250 20.21 -17.77 12.12
C GLN A 250 20.30 -17.44 13.61
N GLN A 251 19.74 -16.31 14.05
CA GLN A 251 19.72 -15.90 15.46
C GLN A 251 18.90 -16.88 16.32
N GLN A 252 17.73 -17.33 15.86
CA GLN A 252 16.94 -18.35 16.54
C GLN A 252 17.72 -19.67 16.70
N ASN A 253 18.40 -20.13 15.65
CA ASN A 253 19.20 -21.33 15.68
C ASN A 253 20.41 -21.18 16.63
N GLN A 254 21.05 -20.02 16.68
CA GLN A 254 22.15 -19.74 17.61
C GLN A 254 21.65 -19.74 19.06
N ASN A 255 20.51 -19.07 19.32
CA ASN A 255 19.91 -19.07 20.66
C ASN A 255 19.51 -20.47 21.11
N LYS A 256 18.88 -21.28 20.25
CA LYS A 256 18.54 -22.67 20.56
C LYS A 256 19.77 -23.49 20.94
N LYS A 257 20.85 -23.41 20.17
CA LYS A 257 22.12 -24.06 20.49
C LYS A 257 22.72 -23.57 21.81
N ALA A 258 22.63 -22.26 22.08
CA ALA A 258 23.12 -21.69 23.33
C ALA A 258 22.29 -22.15 24.54
N GLU A 259 20.95 -22.23 24.39
CA GLU A 259 20.05 -22.77 25.42
C GLU A 259 20.30 -24.26 25.71
N GLU A 260 20.44 -25.09 24.67
CA GLU A 260 20.78 -26.51 24.80
C GLU A 260 22.12 -26.67 25.56
N LYS A 261 23.13 -25.88 25.16
CA LYS A 261 24.43 -25.86 25.82
C LYS A 261 24.35 -25.40 27.28
N LYS A 262 23.55 -24.37 27.56
CA LYS A 262 23.29 -23.89 28.92
C LYS A 262 22.63 -24.97 29.77
N LYS A 263 21.67 -25.71 29.23
CA LYS A 263 20.98 -26.81 29.89
C LYS A 263 21.95 -27.93 30.24
N GLU A 264 22.78 -28.40 29.31
CA GLU A 264 23.82 -29.41 29.53
C GLU A 264 24.80 -28.99 30.65
N LEU A 265 25.24 -27.73 30.62
CA LEU A 265 26.16 -27.21 31.63
C LEU A 265 25.51 -27.14 33.02
N LEU A 266 24.22 -26.72 33.09
CA LEU A 266 23.45 -26.69 34.34
C LEU A 266 23.24 -28.10 34.91
N GLU A 267 22.87 -29.08 34.08
CA GLU A 267 22.71 -30.48 34.49
C GLU A 267 24.02 -31.07 35.05
N PHE A 268 25.15 -30.75 34.40
CA PHE A 268 26.44 -31.15 34.91
C PHE A 268 26.76 -30.49 36.25
N ILE A 269 26.52 -29.19 36.39
CA ILE A 269 26.75 -28.47 37.64
C ILE A 269 25.88 -29.07 38.75
N ALA A 270 24.60 -29.34 38.48
CA ALA A 270 23.67 -29.92 39.45
C ALA A 270 24.15 -31.31 39.93
N ARG A 271 24.59 -32.17 38.97
CA ARG A 271 25.06 -33.54 39.27
C ARG A 271 26.34 -33.57 40.09
N PHE A 272 27.22 -32.58 39.94
CA PHE A 272 28.55 -32.60 40.56
C PHE A 272 28.80 -31.46 41.55
N SER A 273 27.76 -30.71 41.95
CA SER A 273 27.86 -29.55 42.84
C SER A 273 28.46 -29.86 44.22
N ALA A 274 28.19 -31.06 44.76
CA ALA A 274 28.70 -31.52 46.06
C ALA A 274 30.06 -32.26 46.01
N ASN A 275 30.64 -32.44 44.82
CA ASN A 275 31.87 -33.20 44.66
C ASN A 275 33.11 -32.30 44.66
N VAL A 276 33.88 -32.35 45.75
CA VAL A 276 35.09 -31.53 45.97
C VAL A 276 36.14 -31.73 44.86
N ALA A 277 36.31 -32.97 44.37
CA ALA A 277 37.30 -33.29 43.33
C ALA A 277 36.93 -32.63 41.97
N LYS A 278 35.66 -32.32 41.73
CA LYS A 278 35.16 -31.68 40.52
C LYS A 278 34.85 -30.17 40.66
N SER A 279 35.16 -29.58 41.80
CA SER A 279 34.90 -28.16 42.11
C SER A 279 35.49 -27.20 41.06
N LYS A 280 36.71 -27.40 40.59
CA LYS A 280 37.35 -26.63 39.53
C LYS A 280 36.60 -26.71 38.19
N GLN A 281 36.10 -27.92 37.86
CA GLN A 281 35.32 -28.12 36.61
C GLN A 281 33.95 -27.46 36.68
N THR A 282 33.30 -27.51 37.83
CA THR A 282 32.00 -26.84 38.08
C THR A 282 32.14 -25.33 38.00
N THR A 283 33.20 -24.76 38.57
CA THR A 283 33.51 -23.32 38.51
C THR A 283 33.81 -22.88 37.06
N SER A 284 34.58 -23.67 36.30
CA SER A 284 34.85 -23.39 34.90
C SER A 284 33.58 -23.41 34.05
N ARG A 285 32.64 -24.34 34.30
CA ARG A 285 31.37 -24.41 33.59
C ARG A 285 30.41 -23.29 33.97
N LYS A 286 30.41 -22.82 35.23
CA LYS A 286 29.68 -21.60 35.62
C LYS A 286 30.16 -20.38 34.81
N LYS A 287 31.48 -20.20 34.68
CA LYS A 287 32.07 -19.16 33.84
C LYS A 287 31.73 -19.32 32.34
N MET A 288 31.57 -20.56 31.87
CA MET A 288 31.09 -20.80 30.50
C MET A 288 29.64 -20.36 30.31
N ILE A 289 28.76 -20.60 31.29
CA ILE A 289 27.35 -20.12 31.24
C ILE A 289 27.30 -18.58 31.23
N GLU A 290 28.12 -17.91 32.03
CA GLU A 290 28.22 -16.44 32.06
C GLU A 290 28.70 -15.84 30.72
N LYS A 291 29.46 -16.61 29.95
CA LYS A 291 29.94 -16.23 28.62
C LYS A 291 28.99 -16.62 27.48
N LEU A 292 27.96 -17.44 27.74
CA LEU A 292 26.95 -17.77 26.75
C LEU A 292 26.06 -16.56 26.54
N ASN A 293 26.27 -15.88 25.41
CA ASN A 293 25.44 -14.77 25.00
C ASN A 293 24.15 -15.36 24.40
N ILE A 294 23.07 -15.34 25.17
CA ILE A 294 21.74 -15.61 24.67
C ILE A 294 21.16 -14.22 24.44
N GLU A 295 21.14 -13.80 23.19
CA GLU A 295 20.54 -12.53 22.83
C GLU A 295 19.02 -12.63 22.98
N ASP A 296 18.44 -11.73 23.75
CA ASP A 296 16.98 -11.57 23.78
C ASP A 296 16.52 -11.13 22.39
N ILE A 297 15.90 -12.04 21.65
CA ILE A 297 15.23 -11.70 20.41
C ILE A 297 14.01 -10.89 20.81
N GLN A 298 14.10 -9.57 20.67
CA GLN A 298 12.94 -8.72 20.84
C GLN A 298 11.91 -9.10 19.75
N PRO A 299 10.67 -9.42 20.12
CA PRO A 299 9.65 -9.71 19.12
C PRO A 299 9.41 -8.48 18.27
N SER A 300 9.53 -8.62 16.94
CA SER A 300 9.27 -7.52 16.01
C SER A 300 7.93 -6.85 16.30
N THR A 301 7.87 -5.54 16.11
CA THR A 301 6.61 -4.79 16.17
C THR A 301 5.66 -5.20 15.05
N ARG A 302 6.19 -5.82 13.98
CA ARG A 302 5.42 -6.41 12.90
C ARG A 302 4.65 -7.63 13.39
N LYS A 303 3.34 -7.58 13.24
CA LYS A 303 2.45 -8.67 13.61
C LYS A 303 1.70 -9.11 12.36
N TYR A 304 1.75 -10.40 12.09
CA TYR A 304 1.01 -11.00 10.98
C TYR A 304 -0.33 -11.53 11.50
N PRO A 305 -1.47 -11.14 10.90
CA PRO A 305 -2.76 -11.70 11.30
C PRO A 305 -2.83 -13.18 10.94
N GLY A 306 -3.50 -13.95 11.78
CA GLY A 306 -3.72 -15.38 11.59
C GLY A 306 -4.94 -15.67 10.72
N ILE A 307 -4.90 -15.27 9.44
CA ILE A 307 -6.01 -15.48 8.50
C ILE A 307 -6.08 -16.95 8.12
N ILE A 308 -7.26 -17.57 8.25
CA ILE A 308 -7.49 -18.98 7.91
C ILE A 308 -8.90 -19.11 7.34
N PHE A 309 -9.02 -19.60 6.10
CA PHE A 309 -10.31 -19.97 5.52
C PHE A 309 -10.42 -21.49 5.47
N MET A 310 -11.44 -22.02 6.14
CA MET A 310 -11.73 -23.47 6.18
C MET A 310 -13.14 -23.70 5.65
N PRO A 311 -13.30 -24.17 4.40
CA PRO A 311 -14.61 -24.48 3.86
C PRO A 311 -15.28 -25.62 4.64
N ASP A 312 -16.58 -25.48 4.95
CA ASP A 312 -17.38 -26.54 5.59
C ASP A 312 -17.53 -27.75 4.67
N ARG A 313 -17.46 -27.55 3.36
CA ARG A 313 -17.54 -28.60 2.35
C ARG A 313 -16.73 -28.24 1.10
N GLU A 314 -16.28 -29.25 0.37
CA GLU A 314 -15.64 -29.04 -0.93
C GLU A 314 -16.65 -28.52 -1.97
N PRO A 315 -16.22 -27.60 -2.87
CA PRO A 315 -17.04 -27.16 -3.96
C PRO A 315 -17.23 -28.30 -4.99
N GLY A 316 -18.41 -28.31 -5.64
CA GLY A 316 -18.65 -29.19 -6.78
C GLY A 316 -17.92 -28.71 -8.04
N ASN A 317 -18.09 -29.39 -9.18
CA ASN A 317 -17.38 -29.06 -10.42
C ASN A 317 -17.90 -27.76 -11.08
N ARG A 318 -19.19 -27.44 -10.95
CA ARG A 318 -19.76 -26.20 -11.47
C ARG A 318 -19.88 -25.19 -10.33
N ILE A 319 -19.14 -24.12 -10.43
CA ILE A 319 -19.10 -23.08 -9.40
C ILE A 319 -20.09 -21.96 -9.73
N LEU A 320 -19.89 -21.27 -10.83
CA LEU A 320 -20.70 -20.14 -11.26
C LEU A 320 -20.86 -20.20 -12.79
N GLU A 321 -22.08 -20.02 -13.27
CA GLU A 321 -22.40 -19.85 -14.69
C GLU A 321 -23.05 -18.48 -14.88
N VAL A 322 -22.51 -17.68 -15.82
CA VAL A 322 -23.01 -16.34 -16.16
C VAL A 322 -23.35 -16.34 -17.64
N LYS A 323 -24.56 -15.83 -17.98
CA LYS A 323 -25.08 -15.79 -19.37
C LYS A 323 -25.69 -14.44 -19.70
N GLY A 324 -25.16 -13.80 -20.73
CA GLY A 324 -25.68 -12.56 -21.30
C GLY A 324 -25.73 -11.39 -20.31
N LEU A 325 -24.87 -11.40 -19.26
CA LEU A 325 -24.97 -10.44 -18.17
C LEU A 325 -24.62 -9.02 -18.68
N THR A 326 -25.50 -8.06 -18.40
CA THR A 326 -25.36 -6.67 -18.83
C THR A 326 -25.67 -5.75 -17.67
N LYS A 327 -24.89 -4.68 -17.51
CA LYS A 327 -25.09 -3.65 -16.51
C LYS A 327 -24.68 -2.29 -17.02
N SER A 328 -25.52 -1.30 -16.68
CA SER A 328 -25.29 0.13 -16.94
C SER A 328 -25.57 0.93 -15.66
N ILE A 329 -24.85 2.03 -15.47
CA ILE A 329 -25.09 2.98 -14.38
C ILE A 329 -25.21 4.38 -14.99
N ASN A 330 -26.28 5.10 -14.67
CA ASN A 330 -26.54 6.46 -15.17
C ASN A 330 -26.48 6.60 -16.70
N GLY A 331 -26.84 5.54 -17.45
CA GLY A 331 -26.80 5.52 -18.91
C GLY A 331 -25.45 5.12 -19.52
N GLU A 332 -24.40 4.95 -18.71
CA GLU A 332 -23.12 4.42 -19.14
C GLU A 332 -23.10 2.90 -19.02
N VAL A 333 -22.72 2.21 -20.08
CA VAL A 333 -22.60 0.74 -20.11
C VAL A 333 -21.27 0.37 -19.44
N LEU A 334 -21.33 -0.36 -18.33
CA LEU A 334 -20.14 -0.89 -17.67
C LEU A 334 -19.64 -2.16 -18.36
N PHE A 335 -20.56 -3.07 -18.64
CA PHE A 335 -20.30 -4.29 -19.42
C PHE A 335 -21.59 -4.78 -20.06
N LYS A 336 -21.43 -5.49 -21.19
CA LYS A 336 -22.55 -5.98 -21.98
C LYS A 336 -22.32 -7.41 -22.44
N ASN A 337 -23.36 -8.23 -22.28
CA ASN A 337 -23.44 -9.60 -22.80
C ASN A 337 -22.25 -10.46 -22.36
N LEU A 338 -21.98 -10.50 -21.04
CA LEU A 338 -20.93 -11.34 -20.48
C LEU A 338 -21.38 -12.80 -20.41
N ASP A 339 -20.55 -13.69 -20.96
CA ASP A 339 -20.74 -15.14 -20.94
C ASP A 339 -19.47 -15.82 -20.43
N PHE A 340 -19.49 -16.39 -19.24
CA PHE A 340 -18.37 -17.16 -18.67
C PHE A 340 -18.83 -18.18 -17.64
N ASN A 341 -18.00 -19.20 -17.44
CA ASN A 341 -18.19 -20.22 -16.42
C ASN A 341 -16.97 -20.27 -15.51
N ILE A 342 -17.20 -20.44 -14.21
CA ILE A 342 -16.13 -20.69 -13.22
C ILE A 342 -16.19 -22.17 -12.85
N GLU A 343 -15.05 -22.83 -12.92
CA GLU A 343 -14.88 -24.24 -12.61
C GLU A 343 -14.17 -24.43 -11.26
N LYS A 344 -14.14 -25.69 -10.79
CA LYS A 344 -13.48 -26.02 -9.52
C LYS A 344 -12.00 -25.65 -9.59
N ASP A 345 -11.49 -25.12 -8.48
CA ASP A 345 -10.11 -24.67 -8.25
C ASP A 345 -9.67 -23.41 -9.06
N ASP A 346 -10.59 -22.79 -9.82
CA ASP A 346 -10.31 -21.51 -10.48
C ASP A 346 -10.03 -20.41 -9.45
N LYS A 347 -8.93 -19.70 -9.63
CA LYS A 347 -8.60 -18.44 -8.95
C LYS A 347 -8.55 -17.34 -9.99
N VAL A 348 -9.61 -16.54 -10.05
CA VAL A 348 -9.86 -15.59 -11.12
C VAL A 348 -9.66 -14.17 -10.66
N ILE A 349 -8.83 -13.43 -11.41
CA ILE A 349 -8.79 -11.98 -11.33
C ILE A 349 -9.73 -11.37 -12.37
N PHE A 350 -10.59 -10.48 -11.91
CA PHE A 350 -11.41 -9.63 -12.77
C PHE A 350 -10.76 -8.27 -12.92
N LEU A 351 -10.62 -7.81 -14.16
CA LEU A 351 -10.02 -6.52 -14.52
C LEU A 351 -11.02 -5.66 -15.26
N SER A 352 -10.94 -4.36 -15.10
CA SER A 352 -11.61 -3.34 -15.92
C SER A 352 -10.90 -2.00 -15.76
N ARG A 353 -10.94 -1.16 -16.80
CA ARG A 353 -10.52 0.26 -16.69
C ARG A 353 -11.48 1.08 -15.83
N ASP A 354 -12.75 0.65 -15.72
CA ASP A 354 -13.74 1.24 -14.83
C ASP A 354 -13.93 0.35 -13.58
N PRO A 355 -13.46 0.76 -12.39
CA PRO A 355 -13.61 -0.02 -11.16
C PRO A 355 -15.08 -0.35 -10.82
N ARG A 356 -16.04 0.52 -11.23
CA ARG A 356 -17.47 0.30 -11.01
C ARG A 356 -17.97 -0.99 -11.67
N ALA A 357 -17.34 -1.42 -12.77
CA ALA A 357 -17.72 -2.64 -13.48
C ALA A 357 -17.46 -3.89 -12.63
N MET A 358 -16.34 -3.94 -11.90
CA MET A 358 -16.00 -5.08 -11.03
C MET A 358 -16.91 -5.13 -9.81
N THR A 359 -17.10 -4.00 -9.13
CA THR A 359 -18.02 -3.91 -7.99
C THR A 359 -19.44 -4.32 -8.39
N ALA A 360 -19.96 -3.80 -9.51
CA ALA A 360 -21.29 -4.15 -10.00
C ALA A 360 -21.40 -5.64 -10.35
N LEU A 361 -20.38 -6.25 -10.97
CA LEU A 361 -20.37 -7.69 -11.21
C LEU A 361 -20.45 -8.47 -9.90
N PHE A 362 -19.62 -8.15 -8.91
CA PHE A 362 -19.59 -8.85 -7.64
C PHE A 362 -20.88 -8.69 -6.85
N GLU A 363 -21.46 -7.49 -6.82
CA GLU A 363 -22.75 -7.25 -6.18
C GLU A 363 -23.90 -8.02 -6.87
N ILE A 364 -23.88 -8.11 -8.21
CA ILE A 364 -24.88 -8.89 -8.94
C ILE A 364 -24.73 -10.38 -8.59
N ILE A 365 -23.55 -10.99 -8.74
CA ILE A 365 -23.37 -12.42 -8.51
C ILE A 365 -23.56 -12.82 -7.04
N THR A 366 -23.39 -11.89 -6.09
CA THR A 366 -23.66 -12.12 -4.67
C THR A 366 -25.11 -11.78 -4.25
N GLY A 367 -25.91 -11.25 -5.19
CA GLY A 367 -27.34 -11.01 -5.00
C GLY A 367 -27.69 -9.69 -4.32
N HIS A 368 -26.73 -8.77 -4.19
CA HIS A 368 -26.96 -7.45 -3.61
C HIS A 368 -27.53 -6.46 -4.64
N GLU A 369 -27.23 -6.67 -5.94
CA GLU A 369 -27.75 -5.86 -7.03
C GLU A 369 -28.38 -6.73 -8.15
N LYS A 370 -29.31 -6.15 -8.93
CA LYS A 370 -29.91 -6.83 -10.08
C LYS A 370 -29.20 -6.43 -11.38
N PRO A 371 -28.97 -7.39 -12.30
CA PRO A 371 -28.50 -7.05 -13.64
C PRO A 371 -29.60 -6.37 -14.46
N ASP A 372 -29.21 -5.59 -15.48
CA ASP A 372 -30.16 -5.03 -16.44
C ASP A 372 -30.67 -6.11 -17.43
N ALA A 373 -29.81 -7.08 -17.76
CA ALA A 373 -30.13 -8.24 -18.55
C ALA A 373 -29.19 -9.41 -18.24
N GLY A 374 -29.61 -10.62 -18.63
CA GLY A 374 -28.86 -11.85 -18.42
C GLY A 374 -29.17 -12.52 -17.09
N THR A 375 -28.49 -13.64 -16.83
CA THR A 375 -28.70 -14.46 -15.63
C THR A 375 -27.40 -15.03 -15.13
N TYR A 376 -27.36 -15.36 -13.86
CA TYR A 376 -26.25 -16.10 -13.24
C TYR A 376 -26.79 -17.24 -12.37
N PHE A 377 -26.00 -18.30 -12.23
CA PHE A 377 -26.36 -19.46 -11.45
C PHE A 377 -25.18 -20.00 -10.65
N TRP A 378 -25.33 -20.10 -9.34
CA TRP A 378 -24.37 -20.78 -8.46
C TRP A 378 -24.69 -22.28 -8.36
N GLY A 379 -23.63 -23.10 -8.35
CA GLY A 379 -23.78 -24.53 -8.11
C GLY A 379 -24.40 -24.83 -6.74
N GLN A 380 -25.15 -25.93 -6.62
CA GLN A 380 -25.90 -26.30 -5.41
C GLN A 380 -25.03 -26.48 -4.15
N THR A 381 -23.75 -26.81 -4.31
CA THR A 381 -22.82 -27.03 -3.20
C THR A 381 -22.07 -25.77 -2.80
N ILE A 382 -22.33 -24.66 -3.48
CA ILE A 382 -21.55 -23.43 -3.29
C ILE A 382 -22.07 -22.60 -2.13
N THR A 383 -21.13 -22.18 -1.30
CA THR A 383 -21.31 -21.15 -0.28
C THR A 383 -20.29 -20.05 -0.56
N ASN A 384 -20.76 -18.83 -0.75
CA ASN A 384 -19.89 -17.70 -1.02
C ASN A 384 -19.73 -16.79 0.21
N ALA A 385 -18.59 -16.13 0.32
CA ALA A 385 -18.34 -15.02 1.24
C ALA A 385 -17.85 -13.83 0.43
N TYR A 386 -18.51 -12.69 0.62
CA TYR A 386 -18.23 -11.46 -0.11
C TYR A 386 -17.58 -10.41 0.78
N LEU A 387 -16.47 -9.87 0.29
CA LEU A 387 -15.78 -8.70 0.82
C LEU A 387 -16.00 -7.54 -0.15
N PRO A 388 -16.92 -6.60 0.15
CA PRO A 388 -17.18 -5.45 -0.71
C PRO A 388 -16.06 -4.41 -0.60
N MET A 389 -15.87 -3.62 -1.66
CA MET A 389 -14.93 -2.49 -1.70
C MET A 389 -15.31 -1.42 -0.65
N ASP A 390 -16.58 -1.01 -0.62
CA ASP A 390 -17.13 -0.16 0.44
C ASP A 390 -17.79 -1.01 1.50
N ASN A 391 -17.25 -0.96 2.70
CA ASN A 391 -17.74 -1.70 3.86
C ASN A 391 -18.36 -0.80 4.94
N SER A 392 -18.60 0.48 4.65
CA SER A 392 -19.06 1.50 5.60
C SER A 392 -20.37 1.09 6.28
N ASP A 393 -21.31 0.50 5.55
CA ASP A 393 -22.62 0.12 6.04
C ASP A 393 -22.58 -0.93 7.15
N PHE A 394 -21.53 -1.75 7.18
CA PHE A 394 -21.36 -2.75 8.24
C PHE A 394 -20.98 -2.15 9.60
N PHE A 395 -20.49 -0.90 9.61
CA PHE A 395 -19.94 -0.25 10.81
C PHE A 395 -20.74 0.95 11.31
N ASN A 396 -21.97 1.11 10.84
CA ASN A 396 -22.88 2.21 11.25
C ASN A 396 -23.59 1.97 12.60
N SER A 397 -23.27 0.88 13.30
CA SER A 397 -23.84 0.54 14.60
C SER A 397 -22.94 1.00 15.75
N ASP A 398 -23.52 1.25 16.93
CA ASP A 398 -22.78 1.63 18.14
C ASP A 398 -22.32 0.40 18.97
N LEU A 399 -22.20 -0.76 18.31
CA LEU A 399 -21.76 -2.02 18.92
C LEU A 399 -20.24 -2.04 19.13
N ASN A 400 -19.79 -2.78 20.13
CA ASN A 400 -18.38 -3.15 20.23
C ASN A 400 -18.04 -4.29 19.26
N LEU A 401 -16.75 -4.57 19.05
CA LEU A 401 -16.33 -5.57 18.05
C LEU A 401 -16.78 -7.00 18.38
N VAL A 402 -16.88 -7.36 19.64
CA VAL A 402 -17.34 -8.70 20.05
C VAL A 402 -18.79 -8.89 19.66
N ASP A 403 -19.66 -7.94 20.04
CA ASP A 403 -21.07 -7.98 19.73
C ASP A 403 -21.33 -7.86 18.21
N TRP A 404 -20.55 -7.00 17.54
CA TRP A 404 -20.64 -6.84 16.10
C TRP A 404 -20.30 -8.13 15.34
N LEU A 405 -19.18 -8.77 15.66
CA LEU A 405 -18.76 -10.00 14.99
C LEU A 405 -19.66 -11.18 15.36
N GLY A 406 -20.18 -11.19 16.59
CA GLY A 406 -21.13 -12.19 17.08
C GLY A 406 -22.42 -12.29 16.26
N GLN A 407 -22.86 -11.20 15.62
CA GLN A 407 -24.05 -11.20 14.73
C GLN A 407 -23.88 -12.11 13.50
N PHE A 408 -22.64 -12.39 13.10
CA PHE A 408 -22.32 -13.19 11.90
C PHE A 408 -21.92 -14.63 12.23
N SER A 409 -21.97 -15.02 13.51
CA SER A 409 -21.55 -16.34 13.98
C SER A 409 -22.72 -17.16 14.48
N SER A 410 -22.71 -18.47 14.22
CA SER A 410 -23.64 -19.43 14.84
C SER A 410 -23.28 -19.70 16.31
N ASP A 411 -21.99 -19.64 16.66
CA ASP A 411 -21.50 -19.68 18.04
C ASP A 411 -21.25 -18.24 18.53
N THR A 412 -22.10 -17.76 19.41
CA THR A 412 -22.05 -16.41 19.99
C THR A 412 -21.27 -16.36 21.30
N SER A 413 -20.59 -17.45 21.70
CA SER A 413 -19.76 -17.43 22.90
C SER A 413 -18.64 -16.40 22.77
N GLU A 414 -18.48 -15.57 23.79
CA GLU A 414 -17.49 -14.49 23.78
C GLU A 414 -16.07 -15.01 23.50
N ASN A 415 -15.70 -16.13 24.07
CA ASN A 415 -14.37 -16.74 23.87
C ASN A 415 -14.12 -17.13 22.41
N TYR A 416 -15.15 -17.65 21.71
CA TYR A 416 -15.06 -18.01 20.31
C TYR A 416 -14.85 -16.77 19.44
N ILE A 417 -15.66 -15.74 19.63
CA ILE A 417 -15.56 -14.47 18.89
C ILE A 417 -14.23 -13.76 19.14
N ARG A 418 -13.80 -13.69 20.42
CA ARG A 418 -12.49 -13.14 20.81
C ARG A 418 -11.31 -13.87 20.16
N GLY A 419 -11.46 -15.18 19.94
CA GLY A 419 -10.47 -15.98 19.22
C GLY A 419 -10.26 -15.49 17.77
N TYR A 420 -11.33 -15.18 17.06
CA TYR A 420 -11.25 -14.62 15.69
C TYR A 420 -10.70 -13.19 15.67
N LEU A 421 -11.18 -12.34 16.58
CA LEU A 421 -10.64 -10.98 16.71
C LEU A 421 -9.14 -11.00 17.09
N GLY A 422 -8.73 -11.92 17.98
CA GLY A 422 -7.33 -12.10 18.35
C GLY A 422 -6.45 -12.53 17.18
N LYS A 423 -6.93 -13.43 16.31
CA LYS A 423 -6.25 -13.80 15.06
C LYS A 423 -6.03 -12.57 14.16
N MET A 424 -6.95 -11.62 14.17
CA MET A 424 -6.86 -10.36 13.41
C MET A 424 -6.19 -9.23 14.20
N LEU A 425 -5.40 -9.59 15.24
CA LEU A 425 -4.54 -8.71 16.03
C LEU A 425 -5.28 -7.72 16.94
N PHE A 426 -6.57 -7.92 17.18
CA PHE A 426 -7.27 -7.16 18.21
C PHE A 426 -7.01 -7.80 19.58
N SER A 427 -6.47 -7.02 20.52
CA SER A 427 -6.05 -7.52 21.84
C SER A 427 -6.50 -6.62 22.98
N GLY A 428 -6.65 -7.20 24.17
CA GLY A 428 -7.00 -6.47 25.37
C GLY A 428 -8.31 -5.69 25.26
N GLU A 429 -8.27 -4.39 25.48
CA GLU A 429 -9.45 -3.50 25.43
C GLU A 429 -9.86 -3.13 24.00
N GLU A 430 -9.03 -3.40 23.00
CA GLU A 430 -9.35 -3.07 21.61
C GLU A 430 -10.59 -3.80 21.08
N ILE A 431 -10.85 -5.00 21.58
CA ILE A 431 -12.05 -5.78 21.22
C ILE A 431 -13.37 -5.14 21.65
N TYR A 432 -13.32 -4.20 22.60
CA TYR A 432 -14.48 -3.45 23.07
C TYR A 432 -14.61 -2.06 22.43
N LYS A 433 -13.72 -1.70 21.48
CA LYS A 433 -13.88 -0.49 20.68
C LYS A 433 -15.20 -0.53 19.94
N LYS A 434 -15.87 0.62 19.83
CA LYS A 434 -17.07 0.78 19.01
C LYS A 434 -16.74 0.71 17.53
N THR A 435 -17.61 0.15 16.74
CA THR A 435 -17.43 0.02 15.28
C THR A 435 -17.24 1.37 14.59
N THR A 436 -17.86 2.43 15.10
CA THR A 436 -17.82 3.79 14.53
C THR A 436 -16.46 4.49 14.64
N VAL A 437 -15.58 4.04 15.54
CA VAL A 437 -14.25 4.68 15.76
C VAL A 437 -13.09 3.92 15.10
N LEU A 438 -13.40 2.89 14.32
CA LEU A 438 -12.38 2.06 13.66
C LEU A 438 -11.72 2.77 12.48
N SER A 439 -10.42 2.62 12.36
CA SER A 439 -9.67 2.99 11.15
C SER A 439 -10.03 2.07 9.97
N GLY A 440 -9.72 2.49 8.73
CA GLY A 440 -9.96 1.69 7.53
C GLY A 440 -9.35 0.29 7.61
N GLY A 441 -8.09 0.17 8.07
CA GLY A 441 -7.42 -1.10 8.24
C GLY A 441 -8.04 -1.98 9.34
N GLU A 442 -8.51 -1.40 10.45
CA GLU A 442 -9.24 -2.13 11.49
C GLU A 442 -10.57 -2.66 10.96
N LYS A 443 -11.33 -1.84 10.20
CA LYS A 443 -12.56 -2.26 9.52
C LYS A 443 -12.30 -3.43 8.58
N MET A 444 -11.26 -3.35 7.76
CA MET A 444 -10.89 -4.41 6.82
C MET A 444 -10.55 -5.72 7.56
N ARG A 445 -9.76 -5.67 8.64
CA ARG A 445 -9.47 -6.85 9.46
C ARG A 445 -10.73 -7.44 10.11
N CYS A 446 -11.68 -6.61 10.54
CA CYS A 446 -12.99 -7.07 11.02
C CYS A 446 -13.79 -7.79 9.92
N MET A 447 -13.81 -7.25 8.70
CA MET A 447 -14.48 -7.89 7.56
C MET A 447 -13.86 -9.23 7.20
N ILE A 448 -12.53 -9.34 7.24
CA ILE A 448 -11.83 -10.63 7.04
C ILE A 448 -12.23 -11.63 8.16
N SER A 449 -12.31 -11.18 9.44
CA SER A 449 -12.82 -12.04 10.53
C SER A 449 -14.23 -12.56 10.25
N ARG A 450 -15.12 -11.69 9.76
CA ARG A 450 -16.50 -12.07 9.34
C ARG A 450 -16.48 -13.11 8.23
N MET A 451 -15.59 -12.96 7.23
CA MET A 451 -15.46 -13.95 6.16
C MET A 451 -14.94 -15.29 6.66
N MET A 452 -13.99 -15.29 7.61
CA MET A 452 -13.46 -16.51 8.22
C MET A 452 -14.56 -17.30 8.92
N LEU A 453 -15.51 -16.63 9.60
CA LEU A 453 -16.65 -17.26 10.27
C LEU A 453 -17.64 -17.92 9.30
N ARG A 454 -17.67 -17.50 8.04
CA ARG A 454 -18.60 -17.99 7.04
C ARG A 454 -18.28 -19.39 6.53
N ASN A 455 -17.04 -19.86 6.70
CA ASN A 455 -16.53 -21.16 6.19
C ASN A 455 -16.91 -21.43 4.73
N ALA A 456 -16.89 -20.40 3.90
CA ALA A 456 -17.31 -20.46 2.52
C ALA A 456 -16.28 -21.20 1.65
N ASN A 457 -16.75 -21.88 0.60
CA ASN A 457 -15.90 -22.54 -0.38
C ASN A 457 -15.62 -21.67 -1.62
N VAL A 458 -16.25 -20.51 -1.72
CA VAL A 458 -15.95 -19.47 -2.73
C VAL A 458 -15.78 -18.13 -2.02
N LEU A 459 -14.67 -17.47 -2.28
CA LEU A 459 -14.38 -16.12 -1.79
C LEU A 459 -14.53 -15.13 -2.94
N VAL A 460 -15.36 -14.10 -2.74
CA VAL A 460 -15.53 -12.97 -3.67
C VAL A 460 -14.94 -11.74 -3.02
N LEU A 461 -13.89 -11.17 -3.60
CA LEU A 461 -13.03 -10.16 -2.99
C LEU A 461 -12.94 -8.93 -3.89
N ASP A 462 -13.54 -7.82 -3.47
CA ASP A 462 -13.45 -6.56 -4.21
C ASP A 462 -12.38 -5.66 -3.57
N THR A 463 -11.24 -5.52 -4.28
CA THR A 463 -10.07 -4.75 -3.86
C THR A 463 -9.63 -5.01 -2.40
N PRO A 464 -9.35 -6.27 -2.03
CA PRO A 464 -9.19 -6.69 -0.63
C PRO A 464 -7.91 -6.18 0.04
N THR A 465 -6.97 -5.65 -0.72
CA THR A 465 -5.68 -5.13 -0.22
C THR A 465 -5.76 -3.69 0.25
N ASN A 466 -6.85 -2.97 -0.08
CA ASN A 466 -7.04 -1.58 0.33
C ASN A 466 -7.04 -1.45 1.85
N HIS A 467 -6.32 -0.46 2.36
CA HIS A 467 -6.18 -0.14 3.79
C HIS A 467 -5.48 -1.21 4.65
N LEU A 468 -4.99 -2.31 4.07
CA LEU A 468 -4.18 -3.29 4.80
C LEU A 468 -2.70 -2.86 4.81
N ASP A 469 -2.01 -3.20 5.90
CA ASP A 469 -0.55 -3.08 5.97
C ASP A 469 0.14 -4.24 5.24
N LEU A 470 1.42 -4.08 4.93
CA LEU A 470 2.23 -5.08 4.23
C LEU A 470 2.16 -6.46 4.88
N GLU A 471 2.17 -6.52 6.20
CA GLU A 471 2.10 -7.76 6.97
C GLU A 471 0.74 -8.45 6.82
N SER A 472 -0.35 -7.68 6.82
CA SER A 472 -1.71 -8.19 6.60
C SER A 472 -1.92 -8.64 5.16
N ILE A 473 -1.43 -7.87 4.18
CA ILE A 473 -1.48 -8.26 2.76
C ILE A 473 -0.73 -9.57 2.56
N GLN A 474 0.46 -9.71 3.13
CA GLN A 474 1.25 -10.93 2.99
C GLN A 474 0.61 -12.15 3.64
N ALA A 475 0.03 -12.00 4.85
CA ALA A 475 -0.69 -13.08 5.52
C ALA A 475 -1.92 -13.49 4.71
N PHE A 476 -2.63 -12.54 4.12
CA PHE A 476 -3.80 -12.77 3.28
C PHE A 476 -3.42 -13.47 1.98
N ASN A 477 -2.39 -12.98 1.30
CA ASN A 477 -1.85 -13.58 0.09
C ASN A 477 -1.46 -15.06 0.31
N ASN A 478 -0.66 -15.35 1.34
CA ASN A 478 -0.26 -16.72 1.68
C ASN A 478 -1.48 -17.62 1.95
N THR A 479 -2.52 -17.08 2.58
CA THR A 479 -3.74 -17.83 2.87
C THR A 479 -4.52 -18.14 1.59
N LEU A 480 -4.70 -17.17 0.69
CA LEU A 480 -5.43 -17.34 -0.55
C LEU A 480 -4.70 -18.25 -1.55
N THR A 481 -3.36 -18.17 -1.59
CA THR A 481 -2.53 -19.06 -2.41
C THR A 481 -2.74 -20.52 -2.02
N ASN A 482 -2.89 -20.81 -0.71
CA ASN A 482 -3.10 -22.16 -0.19
C ASN A 482 -4.57 -22.56 -0.02
N PHE A 483 -5.50 -21.66 -0.32
CA PHE A 483 -6.94 -21.92 -0.18
C PHE A 483 -7.41 -22.96 -1.19
N LYS A 484 -8.12 -24.00 -0.69
CA LYS A 484 -8.61 -25.13 -1.49
C LYS A 484 -10.01 -24.89 -2.11
N GLY A 485 -10.50 -23.68 -2.08
CA GLY A 485 -11.75 -23.26 -2.74
C GLY A 485 -11.45 -22.31 -3.89
N ASN A 486 -12.52 -21.76 -4.47
CA ASN A 486 -12.42 -20.80 -5.55
C ASN A 486 -12.24 -19.37 -5.01
N VAL A 487 -11.48 -18.56 -5.73
CA VAL A 487 -11.28 -17.14 -5.44
C VAL A 487 -11.68 -16.33 -6.68
N LEU A 488 -12.61 -15.41 -6.50
CA LEU A 488 -13.03 -14.43 -7.48
C LEU A 488 -12.62 -13.07 -6.92
N MET A 489 -11.70 -12.37 -7.56
CA MET A 489 -11.16 -11.13 -6.97
C MET A 489 -10.95 -10.03 -7.98
N SER A 490 -10.96 -8.80 -7.51
CA SER A 490 -10.37 -7.61 -8.14
C SER A 490 -9.25 -7.10 -7.24
N SER A 491 -8.19 -6.57 -7.79
CA SER A 491 -7.10 -5.94 -7.03
C SER A 491 -6.29 -5.01 -7.93
N HIS A 492 -5.61 -4.05 -7.31
CA HIS A 492 -4.58 -3.22 -7.94
C HIS A 492 -3.17 -3.61 -7.48
N ASP A 493 -3.06 -4.53 -6.52
CA ASP A 493 -1.79 -5.05 -6.02
C ASP A 493 -1.28 -6.14 -6.97
N HIS A 494 -0.24 -5.81 -7.73
CA HIS A 494 0.35 -6.66 -8.76
C HIS A 494 0.82 -8.02 -8.21
N GLU A 495 1.58 -8.00 -7.10
CA GLU A 495 2.11 -9.22 -6.47
C GLU A 495 0.98 -10.12 -5.94
N PHE A 496 -0.07 -9.51 -5.40
CA PHE A 496 -1.26 -10.22 -4.93
C PHE A 496 -1.98 -10.93 -6.07
N ILE A 497 -2.10 -10.27 -7.23
CA ILE A 497 -2.71 -10.85 -8.42
C ILE A 497 -1.83 -11.98 -8.96
N GLN A 498 -0.54 -11.70 -9.19
CA GLN A 498 0.41 -12.62 -9.82
C GLN A 498 0.57 -13.93 -9.05
N THR A 499 0.54 -13.87 -7.71
CA THR A 499 0.76 -15.05 -6.87
C THR A 499 -0.50 -15.89 -6.65
N ILE A 500 -1.70 -15.32 -6.84
CA ILE A 500 -2.97 -16.01 -6.56
C ILE A 500 -3.67 -16.42 -7.85
N ALA A 501 -3.77 -15.51 -8.85
CA ALA A 501 -4.61 -15.72 -10.00
C ALA A 501 -4.00 -16.72 -10.99
N SER A 502 -4.83 -17.66 -11.45
CA SER A 502 -4.52 -18.61 -12.55
C SER A 502 -5.31 -18.32 -13.83
N ARG A 503 -6.23 -17.34 -13.77
CA ARG A 503 -7.10 -16.96 -14.87
C ARG A 503 -7.45 -15.48 -14.79
N VAL A 504 -7.45 -14.82 -15.93
CA VAL A 504 -7.76 -13.39 -16.08
C VAL A 504 -9.05 -13.23 -16.89
N ILE A 505 -10.00 -12.48 -16.34
CA ILE A 505 -11.22 -12.06 -17.05
C ILE A 505 -11.27 -10.52 -17.03
N GLU A 506 -11.09 -9.91 -18.22
CA GLU A 506 -11.18 -8.45 -18.36
C GLU A 506 -12.53 -8.05 -18.94
N LEU A 507 -13.20 -7.12 -18.24
CA LEU A 507 -14.55 -6.64 -18.57
C LEU A 507 -14.49 -5.24 -19.18
N ALA A 508 -15.26 -5.04 -20.25
CA ALA A 508 -15.36 -3.73 -20.90
C ALA A 508 -16.74 -3.52 -21.53
N PRO A 509 -17.11 -2.25 -21.87
CA PRO A 509 -18.41 -1.92 -22.43
C PRO A 509 -18.79 -2.67 -23.71
N LYS A 510 -17.77 -3.07 -24.52
CA LYS A 510 -17.99 -3.74 -25.82
C LYS A 510 -17.71 -5.24 -25.79
N GLY A 511 -17.39 -5.82 -24.63
CA GLY A 511 -17.15 -7.25 -24.51
C GLY A 511 -16.25 -7.65 -23.36
N MET A 512 -15.68 -8.85 -23.44
CA MET A 512 -14.78 -9.39 -22.43
C MET A 512 -13.62 -10.16 -23.05
N ILE A 513 -12.56 -10.31 -22.30
CA ILE A 513 -11.46 -11.22 -22.58
C ILE A 513 -11.37 -12.21 -21.43
N ASP A 514 -11.33 -13.48 -21.74
CA ASP A 514 -11.19 -14.58 -20.76
C ASP A 514 -9.98 -15.43 -21.17
N LYS A 515 -9.00 -15.55 -20.27
CA LYS A 515 -7.76 -16.29 -20.52
C LYS A 515 -7.29 -17.00 -19.25
N ILE A 516 -6.96 -18.27 -19.41
CA ILE A 516 -6.23 -19.06 -18.39
C ILE A 516 -4.75 -18.78 -18.64
N THR A 517 -4.19 -17.90 -17.83
CA THR A 517 -2.80 -17.45 -17.91
C THR A 517 -2.44 -16.72 -16.61
N GLU A 518 -1.15 -16.62 -16.32
CA GLU A 518 -0.63 -15.75 -15.27
C GLU A 518 -0.76 -14.28 -15.65
N TYR A 519 -0.80 -13.42 -14.66
CA TYR A 519 -1.07 -12.00 -14.88
C TYR A 519 0.01 -11.29 -15.69
N ASP A 520 1.30 -11.55 -15.42
CA ASP A 520 2.41 -10.97 -16.17
C ASP A 520 2.40 -11.36 -17.64
N GLU A 521 2.09 -12.62 -17.94
CA GLU A 521 1.94 -13.09 -19.32
C GLU A 521 0.77 -12.41 -20.01
N TYR A 522 -0.35 -12.17 -19.28
CA TYR A 522 -1.51 -11.47 -19.82
C TYR A 522 -1.17 -10.03 -20.24
N ILE A 523 -0.45 -9.31 -19.38
CA ILE A 523 -0.08 -7.91 -19.64
C ILE A 523 0.98 -7.80 -20.74
N ALA A 524 1.96 -8.70 -20.77
CA ALA A 524 3.05 -8.68 -21.74
C ALA A 524 2.61 -9.09 -23.16
N ASN A 525 1.44 -9.72 -23.32
CA ASN A 525 0.99 -10.24 -24.60
C ASN A 525 0.45 -9.14 -25.53
N GLU A 526 1.16 -8.87 -26.63
CA GLU A 526 0.80 -7.81 -27.57
C GLU A 526 -0.54 -8.06 -28.30
N GLU A 527 -0.88 -9.33 -28.61
CA GLU A 527 -2.18 -9.65 -29.24
C GLU A 527 -3.34 -9.33 -28.28
N LEU A 528 -3.15 -9.60 -26.99
CA LEU A 528 -4.15 -9.26 -25.98
C LEU A 528 -4.23 -7.76 -25.78
N LYS A 529 -3.14 -7.02 -25.86
CA LYS A 529 -3.11 -5.57 -25.82
C LYS A 529 -3.98 -4.94 -26.91
N ASP A 530 -3.87 -5.45 -28.15
CA ASP A 530 -4.72 -4.99 -29.25
C ASP A 530 -6.20 -5.34 -29.05
N ARG A 531 -6.49 -6.53 -28.49
CA ARG A 531 -7.86 -6.93 -28.16
C ARG A 531 -8.43 -6.08 -27.03
N ARG A 532 -7.66 -5.79 -25.99
CA ARG A 532 -8.03 -4.90 -24.90
C ARG A 532 -8.47 -3.54 -25.42
N ASN A 533 -7.70 -2.93 -26.32
CA ASN A 533 -8.04 -1.62 -26.89
C ASN A 533 -9.34 -1.66 -27.74
N LYS A 534 -9.71 -2.79 -28.32
CA LYS A 534 -10.94 -2.93 -29.12
C LYS A 534 -12.20 -3.09 -28.27
N ILE A 535 -12.11 -3.68 -27.07
CA ILE A 535 -13.26 -3.89 -26.20
C ILE A 535 -13.63 -2.64 -25.37
N TYR A 536 -12.69 -1.73 -25.18
CA TYR A 536 -12.93 -0.39 -24.63
C TYR A 536 -13.23 0.60 -25.76
#